data_1075b488fd21cc93dffd8243ed4971ea
#
_entry.id   1075b488fd21cc93dffd8243ed4971ea
#
_cell.length_a   1.000
_cell.length_b   1.000
_cell.length_c   1.000
_cell.angle_alpha   90.00
_cell.angle_beta   90.00
_cell.angle_gamma   90.00
#
_symmetry.space_group_name_H-M   'P 1'
#
loop_
_entity.id
_entity.type
_entity.pdbx_description
1 polymer ?
#
loop_
_entity_poly.entity_id
_entity_poly.type
_entity_poly.pdbx_seq_one_letter_code
_entity_poly.pdbx_strand_id
1 'polypeptide(L)'
;MHCLTLECICPLFRGDVSGNQCILPNGKPLQRAIRKEFRTLNPEEMALFLETMRRFKKSGYYSRLGMIHRRSGVHSGPSFFPWHREFLKRLEIVYRSFHPENTAPVLGLPYWDSSLDGGLPAPEDSIMFSDYLLGEADDFGFVTNGLFANWTTMDGRHSFQRMFGDQDDGEFFNEGRIDYVLSQTSVDKVLTYSLPLHTCINYELDDRFLEYSHDYVHYFISGDMQERFSSSNDPIFFMHHGFVDSVWEMWRQKDKQDFNENVTIHVMMGNVCQNGTFLMPLCQCCNLYEIWMLFLIIIPIICMSMLKGLPVLMETRRNVEIQSGFN
;
A
#
# COMPACT_ATOMS: atom_id res chain seq x y z
N MET A 1 14.27 -9.16 -2.24
CA MET A 1 14.35 -8.76 -3.67
C MET A 1 15.14 -7.47 -3.75
N HIS A 2 16.35 -7.50 -4.30
CA HIS A 2 17.25 -6.34 -4.37
C HIS A 2 17.19 -5.61 -5.73
N CYS A 3 16.20 -5.94 -6.54
CA CYS A 3 16.11 -5.60 -7.94
C CYS A 3 15.25 -4.35 -8.14
N LEU A 4 15.87 -3.22 -8.45
CA LEU A 4 15.18 -1.97 -8.79
C LEU A 4 15.84 -1.22 -9.95
N THR A 5 16.94 -1.73 -10.49
CA THR A 5 17.54 -1.18 -11.70
C THR A 5 16.86 -1.75 -12.95
N LEU A 6 16.96 -1.03 -14.05
CA LEU A 6 16.37 -1.46 -15.32
C LEU A 6 16.91 -2.83 -15.76
N GLU A 7 18.21 -3.05 -15.59
CA GLU A 7 18.91 -4.30 -15.92
C GLU A 7 18.39 -5.49 -15.09
N CYS A 8 17.95 -5.22 -13.87
CA CYS A 8 17.40 -6.24 -12.99
C CYS A 8 15.90 -6.46 -13.17
N ILE A 9 15.13 -5.39 -13.45
CA ILE A 9 13.67 -5.47 -13.60
C ILE A 9 13.29 -6.02 -14.97
N CYS A 10 13.99 -5.61 -16.04
CA CYS A 10 13.64 -5.95 -17.40
C CYS A 10 13.54 -7.46 -17.66
N PRO A 11 14.46 -8.30 -17.18
CA PRO A 11 14.36 -9.75 -17.30
C PRO A 11 13.13 -10.37 -16.63
N LEU A 12 12.58 -9.74 -15.57
CA LEU A 12 11.33 -10.21 -14.96
C LEU A 12 10.15 -10.13 -15.91
N PHE A 13 10.21 -9.20 -16.87
CA PHE A 13 9.23 -9.01 -17.93
C PHE A 13 9.65 -9.70 -19.24
N ARG A 14 10.68 -10.56 -19.20
CA ARG A 14 11.26 -11.25 -20.38
C ARG A 14 11.71 -10.28 -21.47
N GLY A 15 12.05 -9.05 -21.09
CA GLY A 15 12.50 -8.00 -21.98
C GLY A 15 14.02 -7.89 -22.03
N ASP A 16 14.49 -7.14 -23.00
CA ASP A 16 15.90 -6.79 -23.18
C ASP A 16 16.11 -5.29 -22.95
N VAL A 17 17.21 -4.94 -22.29
CA VAL A 17 17.56 -3.54 -22.08
C VAL A 17 18.18 -2.97 -23.36
N SER A 18 17.59 -1.89 -23.87
CA SER A 18 18.09 -1.14 -25.00
C SER A 18 18.17 0.34 -24.62
N GLY A 19 19.38 0.86 -24.46
CA GLY A 19 19.60 2.20 -23.91
C GLY A 19 18.99 2.34 -22.51
N ASN A 20 18.13 3.31 -22.32
CA ASN A 20 17.41 3.56 -21.06
C ASN A 20 16.01 2.95 -21.02
N GLN A 21 15.73 1.97 -21.84
CA GLN A 21 14.41 1.33 -21.93
C GLN A 21 14.51 -0.18 -21.82
N CYS A 22 13.48 -0.80 -21.27
CA CYS A 22 13.24 -2.23 -21.34
C CYS A 22 12.30 -2.52 -22.50
N ILE A 23 12.76 -3.25 -23.51
CA ILE A 23 11.96 -3.66 -24.66
C ILE A 23 11.40 -5.04 -24.40
N LEU A 24 10.08 -5.16 -24.39
CA LEU A 24 9.36 -6.40 -24.17
C LEU A 24 9.43 -7.32 -25.40
N PRO A 25 9.11 -8.63 -25.27
CA PRO A 25 9.10 -9.56 -26.39
C PRO A 25 8.19 -9.15 -27.56
N ASN A 26 7.17 -8.35 -27.30
CA ASN A 26 6.28 -7.79 -28.34
C ASN A 26 6.84 -6.53 -29.03
N GLY A 27 8.11 -6.18 -28.79
CA GLY A 27 8.79 -5.02 -29.37
C GLY A 27 8.41 -3.67 -28.76
N LYS A 28 7.53 -3.63 -27.77
CA LYS A 28 7.10 -2.40 -27.12
C LYS A 28 7.93 -2.13 -25.85
N PRO A 29 8.20 -0.84 -25.52
CA PRO A 29 8.87 -0.53 -24.27
C PRO A 29 7.96 -0.84 -23.08
N LEU A 30 8.57 -1.28 -21.97
CA LEU A 30 7.89 -1.44 -20.69
C LEU A 30 7.35 -0.07 -20.24
N GLN A 31 6.04 0.01 -20.09
CA GLN A 31 5.35 1.22 -19.68
C GLN A 31 5.30 1.37 -18.15
N ARG A 32 5.06 2.59 -17.69
CA ARG A 32 4.72 2.88 -16.30
C ARG A 32 3.44 2.15 -15.89
N ALA A 33 3.37 1.73 -14.62
CA ALA A 33 2.15 1.18 -14.07
C ALA A 33 1.09 2.28 -13.91
N ILE A 34 -0.14 1.97 -14.28
CA ILE A 34 -1.31 2.81 -13.99
C ILE A 34 -2.15 2.06 -12.98
N ARG A 35 -2.33 2.63 -11.79
CA ARG A 35 -3.25 2.13 -10.77
C ARG A 35 -4.59 2.83 -10.94
N LYS A 36 -5.63 2.04 -11.15
CA LYS A 36 -7.00 2.52 -11.29
C LYS A 36 -7.81 2.17 -10.05
N GLU A 37 -8.85 2.94 -9.79
CA GLU A 37 -9.86 2.52 -8.82
C GLU A 37 -10.54 1.24 -9.31
N PHE A 38 -10.68 0.26 -8.44
CA PHE A 38 -11.04 -1.11 -8.80
C PHE A 38 -12.34 -1.22 -9.60
N ARG A 39 -13.38 -0.43 -9.22
CA ARG A 39 -14.68 -0.39 -9.91
C ARG A 39 -14.64 0.30 -11.27
N THR A 40 -13.56 1.01 -11.58
CA THR A 40 -13.37 1.70 -12.88
C THR A 40 -12.66 0.84 -13.91
N LEU A 41 -12.25 -0.38 -13.55
CA LEU A 41 -11.67 -1.31 -14.51
C LEU A 41 -12.73 -1.69 -15.56
N ASN A 42 -12.36 -1.55 -16.84
CA ASN A 42 -13.21 -2.07 -17.89
C ASN A 42 -13.16 -3.62 -17.92
N PRO A 43 -14.05 -4.30 -18.68
CA PRO A 43 -14.09 -5.76 -18.69
C PRO A 43 -12.78 -6.43 -19.07
N GLU A 44 -12.02 -5.87 -20.01
CA GLU A 44 -10.72 -6.38 -20.44
C GLU A 44 -9.65 -6.22 -19.35
N GLU A 45 -9.64 -5.07 -18.66
CA GLU A 45 -8.74 -4.80 -17.55
C GLU A 45 -9.06 -5.69 -16.34
N MET A 46 -10.34 -5.90 -16.05
CA MET A 46 -10.79 -6.80 -14.99
C MET A 46 -10.35 -8.24 -15.30
N ALA A 47 -10.57 -8.72 -16.52
CA ALA A 47 -10.13 -10.05 -16.95
C ALA A 47 -8.61 -10.20 -16.83
N LEU A 48 -7.85 -9.18 -17.25
CA LEU A 48 -6.39 -9.15 -17.12
C LEU A 48 -5.95 -9.19 -15.66
N PHE A 49 -6.59 -8.38 -14.80
CA PHE A 49 -6.31 -8.34 -13.37
C PHE A 49 -6.53 -9.72 -12.74
N LEU A 50 -7.67 -10.36 -12.98
CA LEU A 50 -8.00 -11.65 -12.40
C LEU A 50 -7.08 -12.77 -12.85
N GLU A 51 -6.79 -12.83 -14.14
CA GLU A 51 -5.87 -13.84 -14.68
C GLU A 51 -4.47 -13.65 -14.10
N THR A 52 -4.01 -12.41 -14.00
CA THR A 52 -2.71 -12.09 -13.41
C THR A 52 -2.67 -12.45 -11.93
N MET A 53 -3.72 -12.11 -11.16
CA MET A 53 -3.82 -12.47 -9.74
C MET A 53 -3.81 -13.98 -9.52
N ARG A 54 -4.51 -14.75 -10.36
CA ARG A 54 -4.51 -16.23 -10.29
C ARG A 54 -3.10 -16.79 -10.54
N ARG A 55 -2.40 -16.31 -11.57
CA ARG A 55 -1.02 -16.73 -11.87
C ARG A 55 -0.07 -16.35 -10.73
N PHE A 56 -0.19 -15.14 -10.23
CA PHE A 56 0.59 -14.62 -9.13
C PHE A 56 0.39 -15.45 -7.86
N LYS A 57 -0.86 -15.80 -7.52
CA LYS A 57 -1.18 -16.67 -6.39
C LYS A 57 -0.63 -18.08 -6.58
N LYS A 58 -0.88 -18.68 -7.75
CA LYS A 58 -0.43 -20.04 -8.09
C LYS A 58 1.09 -20.18 -8.04
N SER A 59 1.83 -19.13 -8.37
CA SER A 59 3.30 -19.13 -8.31
C SER A 59 3.85 -19.15 -6.87
N GLY A 60 3.01 -18.89 -5.86
CA GLY A 60 3.40 -18.76 -4.47
C GLY A 60 4.02 -17.40 -4.10
N TYR A 61 4.27 -16.50 -5.06
CA TYR A 61 4.85 -15.19 -4.78
C TYR A 61 3.90 -14.30 -3.97
N TYR A 62 2.58 -14.37 -4.21
CA TYR A 62 1.61 -13.66 -3.41
C TYR A 62 1.78 -13.96 -1.91
N SER A 63 1.78 -15.26 -1.56
CA SER A 63 1.93 -15.69 -0.18
C SER A 63 3.31 -15.36 0.40
N ARG A 64 4.38 -15.45 -0.40
CA ARG A 64 5.73 -15.06 0.04
C ARG A 64 5.83 -13.56 0.36
N LEU A 65 5.21 -12.70 -0.45
CA LEU A 65 5.19 -11.27 -0.20
C LEU A 65 4.31 -10.94 1.01
N GLY A 66 3.15 -11.58 1.17
CA GLY A 66 2.36 -11.46 2.40
C GLY A 66 3.13 -11.87 3.65
N MET A 67 3.95 -12.92 3.57
CA MET A 67 4.85 -13.31 4.67
C MET A 67 5.93 -12.27 4.97
N ILE A 68 6.34 -11.45 4.00
CA ILE A 68 7.25 -10.31 4.27
C ILE A 68 6.53 -9.27 5.11
N HIS A 69 5.28 -8.89 4.74
CA HIS A 69 4.48 -7.98 5.56
C HIS A 69 4.29 -8.54 6.98
N ARG A 70 3.88 -9.80 7.10
CA ARG A 70 3.69 -10.48 8.39
C ARG A 70 4.91 -10.39 9.32
N ARG A 71 6.13 -10.47 8.77
CA ARG A 71 7.37 -10.55 9.57
C ARG A 71 8.06 -9.21 9.78
N SER A 72 7.89 -8.28 8.86
CA SER A 72 8.67 -7.05 8.81
C SER A 72 7.86 -5.83 8.43
N GLY A 73 6.51 -5.91 8.41
CA GLY A 73 5.65 -4.74 8.24
C GLY A 73 5.91 -3.72 9.33
N VAL A 74 6.14 -2.48 8.92
CA VAL A 74 6.37 -1.36 9.84
C VAL A 74 5.04 -0.66 10.08
N HIS A 75 4.62 -0.65 11.33
CA HIS A 75 3.40 0.01 11.79
C HIS A 75 3.81 1.03 12.85
N SER A 76 3.12 2.15 12.84
CA SER A 76 3.40 3.35 13.61
C SER A 76 4.71 4.06 13.27
N GLY A 77 4.60 5.38 13.14
CA GLY A 77 5.73 6.26 12.99
C GLY A 77 6.20 6.53 11.56
N PRO A 78 7.33 7.25 11.44
CA PRO A 78 7.74 7.89 10.19
C PRO A 78 8.06 6.91 9.05
N SER A 79 8.31 5.65 9.36
CA SER A 79 8.61 4.63 8.36
C SER A 79 7.36 3.91 7.82
N PHE A 80 6.16 4.16 8.37
CA PHE A 80 4.94 3.48 7.96
C PHE A 80 4.66 3.65 6.45
N PHE A 81 4.46 4.88 5.97
CA PHE A 81 4.15 5.13 4.57
C PHE A 81 5.29 4.77 3.62
N PRO A 82 6.57 5.15 3.88
CA PRO A 82 7.67 4.76 2.99
C PRO A 82 7.83 3.27 2.85
N TRP A 83 7.67 2.51 3.96
CA TRP A 83 7.78 1.06 3.94
C TRP A 83 6.67 0.42 3.10
N HIS A 84 5.41 0.82 3.33
CA HIS A 84 4.26 0.27 2.60
C HIS A 84 4.29 0.65 1.13
N ARG A 85 4.70 1.88 0.77
CA ARG A 85 4.92 2.30 -0.62
C ARG A 85 5.94 1.42 -1.32
N GLU A 86 7.09 1.20 -0.71
CA GLU A 86 8.13 0.35 -1.29
C GLU A 86 7.67 -1.12 -1.38
N PHE A 87 6.95 -1.59 -0.39
CA PHE A 87 6.36 -2.92 -0.40
C PHE A 87 5.37 -3.11 -1.56
N LEU A 88 4.42 -2.18 -1.72
CA LEU A 88 3.47 -2.16 -2.84
C LEU A 88 4.17 -2.11 -4.20
N LYS A 89 5.18 -1.25 -4.34
CA LYS A 89 5.96 -1.12 -5.57
C LYS A 89 6.63 -2.45 -5.96
N ARG A 90 7.26 -3.12 -5.01
CA ARG A 90 7.90 -4.42 -5.24
C ARG A 90 6.90 -5.51 -5.58
N LEU A 91 5.79 -5.54 -4.86
CA LEU A 91 4.70 -6.46 -5.13
C LEU A 91 4.14 -6.21 -6.53
N GLU A 92 3.91 -4.96 -6.92
CA GLU A 92 3.39 -4.59 -8.23
C GLU A 92 4.33 -4.98 -9.37
N ILE A 93 5.63 -4.80 -9.22
CA ILE A 93 6.61 -5.25 -10.21
C ILE A 93 6.49 -6.76 -10.44
N VAL A 94 6.44 -7.55 -9.35
CA VAL A 94 6.28 -9.00 -9.44
C VAL A 94 4.92 -9.36 -10.02
N TYR A 95 3.83 -8.77 -9.53
CA TYR A 95 2.48 -8.97 -10.06
C TYR A 95 2.43 -8.75 -11.57
N ARG A 96 2.92 -7.60 -12.05
CA ARG A 96 2.93 -7.26 -13.48
C ARG A 96 3.76 -8.23 -14.33
N SER A 97 4.79 -8.84 -13.77
CA SER A 97 5.57 -9.86 -14.49
C SER A 97 4.79 -11.15 -14.79
N PHE A 98 3.63 -11.33 -14.15
CA PHE A 98 2.69 -12.44 -14.41
C PHE A 98 1.61 -12.10 -15.43
N HIS A 99 1.58 -10.89 -15.99
CA HIS A 99 0.67 -10.57 -17.08
C HIS A 99 0.83 -11.58 -18.22
N PRO A 100 -0.26 -11.97 -18.89
CA PRO A 100 -0.20 -12.83 -20.06
C PRO A 100 0.76 -12.28 -21.13
N GLU A 101 1.41 -13.18 -21.85
CA GLU A 101 2.26 -12.80 -22.98
C GLU A 101 1.46 -11.96 -23.99
N ASN A 102 2.15 -11.00 -24.62
CA ASN A 102 1.58 -10.08 -25.61
C ASN A 102 0.63 -8.99 -25.04
N THR A 103 0.39 -8.94 -23.75
CA THR A 103 -0.25 -7.77 -23.14
C THR A 103 0.82 -6.71 -22.84
N ALA A 104 0.51 -5.44 -23.10
CA ALA A 104 1.35 -4.36 -22.59
C ALA A 104 1.05 -4.22 -21.09
N PRO A 105 1.99 -4.53 -20.17
CA PRO A 105 1.71 -4.54 -18.74
C PRO A 105 1.66 -3.11 -18.19
N VAL A 106 0.66 -2.34 -18.63
CA VAL A 106 0.42 -0.96 -18.20
C VAL A 106 -0.42 -0.96 -16.93
N LEU A 107 -1.38 -1.90 -16.80
CA LEU A 107 -2.23 -1.98 -15.63
C LEU A 107 -1.39 -2.34 -14.39
N GLY A 108 -1.36 -1.42 -13.42
CA GLY A 108 -0.82 -1.65 -12.09
C GLY A 108 -1.78 -2.41 -11.19
N LEU A 109 -1.45 -2.50 -9.92
CA LEU A 109 -2.40 -2.95 -8.90
C LEU A 109 -3.54 -1.93 -8.81
N PRO A 110 -4.80 -2.34 -8.92
CA PRO A 110 -5.90 -1.43 -8.67
C PRO A 110 -5.91 -1.02 -7.19
N TYR A 111 -6.46 0.16 -6.91
CA TYR A 111 -6.72 0.60 -5.56
C TYR A 111 -8.23 0.64 -5.28
N TRP A 112 -8.59 0.68 -4.01
CA TRP A 112 -9.96 0.83 -3.55
C TRP A 112 -10.11 2.14 -2.78
N ASP A 113 -10.88 3.06 -3.34
CA ASP A 113 -11.27 4.30 -2.68
C ASP A 113 -12.44 4.02 -1.73
N SER A 114 -12.11 3.68 -0.49
CA SER A 114 -13.13 3.36 0.52
C SER A 114 -13.98 4.56 0.94
N SER A 115 -13.59 5.78 0.59
CA SER A 115 -14.42 6.96 0.87
C SER A 115 -15.69 7.00 0.02
N LEU A 116 -15.72 6.24 -1.08
CA LEU A 116 -16.94 6.06 -1.89
C LEU A 116 -17.99 5.22 -1.16
N ASP A 117 -17.57 4.40 -0.23
CA ASP A 117 -18.41 3.47 0.51
C ASP A 117 -18.71 3.97 1.92
N GLY A 118 -17.83 4.81 2.49
CA GLY A 118 -17.99 5.35 3.85
C GLY A 118 -19.22 6.21 4.08
N GLY A 119 -19.88 6.67 3.02
CA GLY A 119 -21.15 7.40 3.09
C GLY A 119 -22.40 6.53 2.93
N LEU A 120 -22.26 5.21 2.75
CA LEU A 120 -23.40 4.29 2.64
C LEU A 120 -24.06 4.11 4.02
N PRO A 121 -25.40 3.92 4.07
CA PRO A 121 -26.09 3.61 5.32
C PRO A 121 -25.59 2.32 6.01
N ALA A 122 -25.17 1.35 5.23
CA ALA A 122 -24.54 0.11 5.66
C ALA A 122 -23.31 -0.11 4.75
N PRO A 123 -22.12 0.34 5.14
CA PRO A 123 -20.92 0.27 4.31
C PRO A 123 -20.50 -1.15 3.96
N GLU A 124 -20.84 -2.13 4.78
CA GLU A 124 -20.68 -3.56 4.53
C GLU A 124 -21.46 -4.07 3.32
N ASP A 125 -22.59 -3.41 2.97
CA ASP A 125 -23.40 -3.71 1.78
C ASP A 125 -22.81 -3.11 0.49
N SER A 126 -21.60 -2.55 0.54
CA SER A 126 -20.92 -2.06 -0.65
C SER A 126 -20.81 -3.13 -1.72
N ILE A 127 -21.01 -2.73 -2.98
CA ILE A 127 -20.79 -3.59 -4.16
C ILE A 127 -19.39 -4.24 -4.14
N MET A 128 -18.42 -3.63 -3.47
CA MET A 128 -17.08 -4.19 -3.31
C MET A 128 -17.09 -5.57 -2.66
N PHE A 129 -17.99 -5.79 -1.71
CA PHE A 129 -18.08 -7.05 -0.94
C PHE A 129 -19.14 -8.02 -1.49
N SER A 130 -19.74 -7.71 -2.66
CA SER A 130 -20.70 -8.60 -3.31
C SER A 130 -20.01 -9.80 -4.00
N ASP A 131 -20.84 -10.77 -4.39
CA ASP A 131 -20.44 -11.93 -5.19
C ASP A 131 -19.92 -11.55 -6.59
N TYR A 132 -20.21 -10.35 -7.08
CA TYR A 132 -19.70 -9.82 -8.35
C TYR A 132 -18.23 -9.38 -8.25
N LEU A 133 -17.78 -8.94 -7.06
CA LEU A 133 -16.43 -8.40 -6.85
C LEU A 133 -15.68 -9.23 -5.81
N LEU A 134 -15.40 -8.67 -4.65
CA LEU A 134 -14.45 -9.27 -3.71
C LEU A 134 -15.03 -10.43 -2.89
N GLY A 135 -16.32 -10.68 -3.00
CA GLY A 135 -17.03 -11.77 -2.34
C GLY A 135 -17.63 -11.40 -1.00
N GLU A 136 -18.71 -12.09 -0.67
CA GLU A 136 -19.47 -11.98 0.58
C GLU A 136 -18.85 -12.90 1.64
N ALA A 137 -18.94 -12.48 2.88
CA ALA A 137 -18.61 -13.30 4.04
C ALA A 137 -19.84 -14.12 4.45
N ASP A 138 -19.66 -15.40 4.79
CA ASP A 138 -20.68 -16.24 5.40
C ASP A 138 -20.88 -15.92 6.90
N ASP A 139 -21.79 -16.61 7.56
CA ASP A 139 -22.08 -16.44 9.01
C ASP A 139 -20.86 -16.61 9.93
N PHE A 140 -19.80 -17.23 9.45
CA PHE A 140 -18.52 -17.41 10.15
C PHE A 140 -17.44 -16.47 9.68
N GLY A 141 -17.77 -15.53 8.80
CA GLY A 141 -16.88 -14.56 8.23
C GLY A 141 -16.05 -15.07 7.03
N PHE A 142 -16.15 -16.32 6.62
CA PHE A 142 -15.38 -16.83 5.49
C PHE A 142 -15.92 -16.31 4.15
N VAL A 143 -15.03 -15.83 3.29
CA VAL A 143 -15.39 -15.41 1.94
C VAL A 143 -15.48 -16.62 1.03
N THR A 144 -16.69 -16.95 0.60
CA THR A 144 -17.01 -18.20 -0.10
C THR A 144 -17.40 -18.03 -1.57
N ASN A 145 -17.65 -16.78 -2.00
CA ASN A 145 -18.02 -16.43 -3.37
C ASN A 145 -17.18 -15.27 -3.91
N GLY A 146 -17.56 -14.71 -5.06
CA GLY A 146 -16.86 -13.60 -5.70
C GLY A 146 -15.55 -13.98 -6.39
N LEU A 147 -14.79 -12.97 -6.75
CA LEU A 147 -13.57 -13.10 -7.55
C LEU A 147 -12.45 -13.84 -6.82
N PHE A 148 -12.49 -13.88 -5.50
CA PHE A 148 -11.50 -14.49 -4.63
C PHE A 148 -12.05 -15.66 -3.80
N ALA A 149 -13.16 -16.27 -4.25
CA ALA A 149 -13.63 -17.51 -3.68
C ALA A 149 -12.50 -18.57 -3.63
N ASN A 150 -12.42 -19.32 -2.54
CA ASN A 150 -11.37 -20.32 -2.33
C ASN A 150 -9.92 -19.78 -2.36
N TRP A 151 -9.73 -18.50 -1.98
CA TRP A 151 -8.42 -17.89 -1.90
C TRP A 151 -7.67 -18.35 -0.64
N THR A 152 -6.88 -19.40 -0.78
CA THR A 152 -6.13 -20.01 0.32
C THR A 152 -5.23 -19.00 1.02
N THR A 153 -5.28 -18.97 2.34
CA THR A 153 -4.45 -18.08 3.18
C THR A 153 -3.00 -18.57 3.32
N MET A 154 -2.14 -17.72 3.89
CA MET A 154 -0.73 -18.06 4.13
C MET A 154 -0.55 -19.17 5.18
N ASP A 155 -1.51 -19.34 6.06
CA ASP A 155 -1.57 -20.36 7.11
C ASP A 155 -2.33 -21.63 6.66
N GLY A 156 -2.77 -21.68 5.39
CA GLY A 156 -3.35 -22.87 4.76
C GLY A 156 -4.86 -23.03 4.92
N ARG A 157 -5.59 -22.04 5.46
CA ARG A 157 -7.06 -22.05 5.43
C ARG A 157 -7.55 -21.91 3.98
N HIS A 158 -8.73 -22.48 3.70
CA HIS A 158 -9.32 -22.43 2.36
C HIS A 158 -9.72 -21.03 1.91
N SER A 159 -10.08 -20.17 2.87
CA SER A 159 -10.49 -18.82 2.62
C SER A 159 -10.04 -17.89 3.75
N PHE A 160 -9.93 -16.61 3.44
CA PHE A 160 -9.75 -15.56 4.44
C PHE A 160 -11.11 -15.17 5.02
N GLN A 161 -11.07 -14.41 6.13
CA GLN A 161 -12.25 -13.98 6.87
C GLN A 161 -12.40 -12.47 6.87
N ARG A 162 -13.66 -12.00 6.84
CA ARG A 162 -14.10 -10.64 7.12
C ARG A 162 -15.23 -10.69 8.14
N MET A 163 -15.17 -9.82 9.13
CA MET A 163 -16.14 -9.77 10.23
C MET A 163 -16.55 -8.31 10.45
N PHE A 164 -17.28 -7.76 9.48
CA PHE A 164 -17.66 -6.35 9.47
C PHE A 164 -18.31 -5.91 10.77
N GLY A 165 -17.87 -4.76 11.28
CA GLY A 165 -18.42 -4.17 12.50
C GLY A 165 -18.11 -4.91 13.80
N ASP A 166 -17.21 -5.90 13.79
CA ASP A 166 -16.79 -6.60 15.02
C ASP A 166 -16.01 -5.69 15.98
N GLN A 167 -15.46 -4.59 15.47
CA GLN A 167 -14.74 -3.59 16.24
C GLN A 167 -15.50 -2.25 16.24
N ASP A 168 -15.78 -1.75 17.43
CA ASP A 168 -16.55 -0.51 17.65
C ASP A 168 -15.94 0.73 16.97
N ASP A 169 -14.60 0.76 16.84
CA ASP A 169 -13.86 1.90 16.29
C ASP A 169 -13.64 1.81 14.76
N GLY A 170 -14.15 0.77 14.10
CA GLY A 170 -13.96 0.56 12.67
C GLY A 170 -14.82 1.49 11.81
N GLU A 171 -14.23 2.15 10.80
CA GLU A 171 -14.96 2.90 9.78
C GLU A 171 -14.17 2.99 8.47
N PHE A 172 -14.87 3.23 7.36
CA PHE A 172 -14.20 3.54 6.09
C PHE A 172 -13.77 5.00 6.03
N PHE A 173 -12.88 5.31 5.09
CA PHE A 173 -12.55 6.71 4.81
C PHE A 173 -13.81 7.50 4.47
N ASN A 174 -13.77 8.80 4.75
CA ASN A 174 -14.75 9.78 4.30
C ASN A 174 -14.03 11.04 3.83
N GLU A 175 -14.75 11.91 3.12
CA GLU A 175 -14.18 13.16 2.58
C GLU A 175 -13.58 14.04 3.69
N GLY A 176 -14.20 14.08 4.87
CA GLY A 176 -13.71 14.89 5.99
C GLY A 176 -12.36 14.46 6.51
N ARG A 177 -12.08 13.13 6.54
CA ARG A 177 -10.76 12.60 6.91
C ARG A 177 -9.71 12.92 5.86
N ILE A 178 -10.06 12.80 4.57
CA ILE A 178 -9.14 13.13 3.47
C ILE A 178 -8.84 14.64 3.47
N ASP A 179 -9.84 15.48 3.60
CA ASP A 179 -9.67 16.93 3.64
C ASP A 179 -8.85 17.36 4.85
N TYR A 180 -9.05 16.72 6.00
CA TYR A 180 -8.22 16.95 7.18
C TYR A 180 -6.75 16.65 6.88
N VAL A 181 -6.42 15.47 6.35
CA VAL A 181 -5.05 15.10 5.99
C VAL A 181 -4.45 16.07 4.99
N LEU A 182 -5.17 16.40 3.93
CA LEU A 182 -4.71 17.33 2.89
C LEU A 182 -4.56 18.76 3.40
N SER A 183 -5.21 19.15 4.50
CA SER A 183 -5.05 20.47 5.12
C SER A 183 -3.80 20.59 5.98
N GLN A 184 -3.19 19.48 6.36
CA GLN A 184 -2.05 19.49 7.28
C GLN A 184 -0.77 19.98 6.58
N THR A 185 0.02 20.77 7.32
CA THR A 185 1.32 21.32 6.86
C THR A 185 2.50 20.63 7.54
N SER A 186 2.26 19.66 8.40
CA SER A 186 3.29 18.96 9.14
C SER A 186 3.04 17.45 9.18
N VAL A 187 4.11 16.69 9.03
CA VAL A 187 4.06 15.21 8.98
C VAL A 187 3.58 14.59 10.29
N ASP A 188 3.81 15.24 11.42
CA ASP A 188 3.31 14.80 12.73
C ASP A 188 1.79 14.88 12.88
N LYS A 189 1.10 15.55 11.95
CA LYS A 189 -0.35 15.61 11.83
C LYS A 189 -0.93 14.60 10.84
N VAL A 190 -0.08 13.81 10.20
CA VAL A 190 -0.44 12.79 9.20
C VAL A 190 -0.13 11.40 9.72
N LEU A 191 0.98 11.26 10.47
CA LEU A 191 1.40 10.03 11.13
C LEU A 191 0.79 9.91 12.54
N THR A 192 0.70 8.69 13.04
CA THR A 192 0.51 8.44 14.47
C THR A 192 1.81 8.72 15.24
N TYR A 193 1.92 8.28 16.47
CA TYR A 193 3.14 8.47 17.26
C TYR A 193 4.26 7.52 16.81
N SER A 194 5.46 8.06 16.69
CA SER A 194 6.67 7.27 16.41
C SER A 194 7.42 6.85 17.68
N LEU A 195 6.99 7.30 18.84
CA LEU A 195 7.53 6.96 20.15
C LEU A 195 6.43 6.38 21.04
N PRO A 196 6.77 5.56 22.05
CA PRO A 196 5.81 5.10 23.04
C PRO A 196 5.07 6.28 23.69
N LEU A 197 3.76 6.18 23.86
CA LEU A 197 2.89 7.25 24.39
C LEU A 197 3.43 7.88 25.70
N HIS A 198 4.05 7.09 26.58
CA HIS A 198 4.61 7.59 27.83
C HIS A 198 5.81 8.52 27.67
N THR A 199 6.44 8.57 26.48
CA THR A 199 7.51 9.50 26.16
C THR A 199 7.04 10.77 25.44
N CYS A 200 5.77 10.78 24.99
CA CYS A 200 5.12 11.87 24.26
C CYS A 200 3.99 12.49 25.12
N ILE A 201 4.33 13.06 26.29
CA ILE A 201 3.38 13.44 27.34
C ILE A 201 2.35 14.51 26.93
N ASN A 202 2.60 15.27 25.86
CA ASN A 202 1.70 16.34 25.40
C ASN A 202 1.34 16.22 23.92
N TYR A 203 1.36 15.02 23.37
CA TYR A 203 1.01 14.79 21.98
C TYR A 203 -0.49 14.53 21.87
N GLU A 204 -1.21 15.48 21.30
CA GLU A 204 -2.63 15.32 21.00
C GLU A 204 -2.75 14.46 19.73
N LEU A 205 -3.23 13.24 19.89
CA LEU A 205 -3.58 12.37 18.79
C LEU A 205 -4.96 12.79 18.26
N ASP A 206 -5.02 13.02 16.95
CA ASP A 206 -6.29 13.25 16.26
C ASP A 206 -6.65 11.95 15.52
N ASP A 207 -7.85 11.48 15.71
CA ASP A 207 -8.36 10.25 15.09
C ASP A 207 -8.45 10.34 13.55
N ARG A 208 -8.32 11.55 12.98
CA ARG A 208 -8.28 11.82 11.54
C ARG A 208 -6.90 11.72 10.92
N PHE A 209 -5.84 11.45 11.68
CA PHE A 209 -4.52 11.18 11.09
C PHE A 209 -4.61 10.08 10.06
N LEU A 210 -3.84 10.19 8.97
CA LEU A 210 -3.94 9.24 7.86
C LEU A 210 -3.66 7.80 8.28
N GLU A 211 -2.70 7.59 9.18
CA GLU A 211 -2.38 6.26 9.69
C GLU A 211 -3.52 5.68 10.53
N TYR A 212 -4.22 6.48 11.37
CA TYR A 212 -5.42 6.04 12.09
C TYR A 212 -6.58 5.79 11.14
N SER A 213 -6.80 6.69 10.18
CA SER A 213 -7.84 6.48 9.17
C SER A 213 -7.62 5.19 8.38
N HIS A 214 -6.36 4.79 8.15
CA HIS A 214 -6.00 3.50 7.59
C HIS A 214 -6.36 2.35 8.54
N ASP A 215 -6.01 2.46 9.83
CA ASP A 215 -6.28 1.42 10.83
C ASP A 215 -7.79 1.18 10.99
N TYR A 216 -8.62 2.23 10.95
CA TYR A 216 -10.08 2.12 11.06
C TYR A 216 -10.70 1.29 9.94
N VAL A 217 -10.15 1.35 8.71
CA VAL A 217 -10.60 0.49 7.62
C VAL A 217 -10.25 -0.98 7.90
N HIS A 218 -9.06 -1.24 8.45
CA HIS A 218 -8.66 -2.57 8.89
C HIS A 218 -9.61 -3.11 9.95
N TYR A 219 -9.97 -2.29 10.94
CA TYR A 219 -10.89 -2.65 12.03
C TYR A 219 -12.32 -2.86 11.52
N PHE A 220 -12.80 -2.03 10.59
CA PHE A 220 -14.15 -2.19 10.02
C PHE A 220 -14.31 -3.49 9.28
N ILE A 221 -13.36 -3.86 8.42
CA ILE A 221 -13.40 -5.14 7.70
C ILE A 221 -13.17 -6.32 8.65
N SER A 222 -12.32 -6.11 9.66
CA SER A 222 -11.99 -7.09 10.69
C SER A 222 -11.55 -8.46 10.14
N GLY A 223 -11.70 -9.52 10.90
CA GLY A 223 -11.24 -10.84 10.48
C GLY A 223 -9.73 -10.86 10.16
N ASP A 224 -9.36 -11.32 8.98
CA ASP A 224 -7.94 -11.31 8.57
C ASP A 224 -7.37 -9.89 8.46
N MET A 225 -8.19 -8.91 8.07
CA MET A 225 -7.73 -7.53 7.89
C MET A 225 -7.37 -6.83 9.20
N GLN A 226 -7.96 -7.21 10.34
CA GLN A 226 -7.69 -6.62 11.65
C GLN A 226 -6.25 -6.88 12.10
N GLU A 227 -5.74 -8.06 11.84
CA GLU A 227 -4.46 -8.51 12.37
C GLU A 227 -3.32 -8.26 11.38
N ARG A 228 -2.31 -7.48 11.77
CA ARG A 228 -1.12 -7.21 10.93
C ARG A 228 -0.44 -8.47 10.40
N PHE A 229 -0.59 -9.60 11.11
CA PHE A 229 0.02 -10.88 10.73
C PHE A 229 -0.77 -11.65 9.68
N SER A 230 -2.03 -11.29 9.44
CA SER A 230 -2.93 -11.97 8.51
C SER A 230 -3.53 -11.05 7.45
N SER A 231 -3.50 -9.72 7.64
CA SER A 231 -4.19 -8.75 6.78
C SER A 231 -3.92 -8.93 5.29
N SER A 232 -2.71 -9.29 4.91
CA SER A 232 -2.36 -9.55 3.52
C SER A 232 -2.88 -10.91 2.96
N ASN A 233 -3.63 -11.69 3.74
CA ASN A 233 -4.41 -12.81 3.21
C ASN A 233 -5.53 -12.34 2.31
N ASP A 234 -6.23 -11.27 2.73
CA ASP A 234 -7.29 -10.65 1.94
C ASP A 234 -6.69 -9.78 0.83
N PRO A 235 -7.03 -10.01 -0.44
CA PRO A 235 -6.54 -9.18 -1.54
C PRO A 235 -6.90 -7.69 -1.45
N ILE A 236 -7.95 -7.33 -0.71
CA ILE A 236 -8.33 -5.92 -0.50
C ILE A 236 -7.24 -5.15 0.24
N PHE A 237 -6.40 -5.81 1.04
CA PHE A 237 -5.24 -5.22 1.71
C PHE A 237 -4.41 -4.37 0.77
N PHE A 238 -4.04 -4.91 -0.39
CA PHE A 238 -3.20 -4.20 -1.36
C PHE A 238 -3.93 -3.04 -2.04
N MET A 239 -5.25 -3.18 -2.23
CA MET A 239 -6.09 -2.13 -2.81
C MET A 239 -6.29 -0.98 -1.80
N HIS A 240 -6.49 -1.30 -0.54
CA HIS A 240 -6.59 -0.35 0.56
C HIS A 240 -5.28 0.43 0.73
N HIS A 241 -4.15 -0.27 0.85
CA HIS A 241 -2.84 0.39 0.94
C HIS A 241 -2.48 1.20 -0.32
N GLY A 242 -2.97 0.78 -1.49
CA GLY A 242 -2.88 1.56 -2.72
C GLY A 242 -3.60 2.90 -2.61
N PHE A 243 -4.77 2.93 -1.99
CA PHE A 243 -5.53 4.15 -1.72
C PHE A 243 -4.84 5.03 -0.67
N VAL A 244 -4.43 4.46 0.45
CA VAL A 244 -3.67 5.17 1.49
C VAL A 244 -2.41 5.82 0.92
N ASP A 245 -1.67 5.11 0.07
CA ASP A 245 -0.49 5.63 -0.64
C ASP A 245 -0.84 6.82 -1.55
N SER A 246 -2.03 6.80 -2.18
CA SER A 246 -2.48 7.92 -3.01
C SER A 246 -2.82 9.17 -2.19
N VAL A 247 -3.49 9.01 -1.04
CA VAL A 247 -3.81 10.14 -0.14
C VAL A 247 -2.51 10.75 0.41
N TRP A 248 -1.57 9.89 0.82
CA TRP A 248 -0.26 10.35 1.26
C TRP A 248 0.52 11.10 0.16
N GLU A 249 0.47 10.63 -1.09
CA GLU A 249 1.13 11.33 -2.20
C GLU A 249 0.46 12.67 -2.52
N MET A 250 -0.88 12.75 -2.49
CA MET A 250 -1.59 14.01 -2.66
C MET A 250 -1.17 15.04 -1.61
N TRP A 251 -1.05 14.63 -0.34
CA TRP A 251 -0.55 15.48 0.73
C TRP A 251 0.89 15.93 0.45
N ARG A 252 1.79 15.01 0.11
CA ARG A 252 3.20 15.33 -0.21
C ARG A 252 3.36 16.29 -1.38
N GLN A 253 2.51 16.19 -2.40
CA GLN A 253 2.59 17.07 -3.57
C GLN A 253 2.09 18.47 -3.28
N LYS A 254 1.09 18.61 -2.40
CA LYS A 254 0.62 19.92 -1.95
C LYS A 254 1.72 20.67 -1.21
N ASP A 255 2.46 19.98 -0.36
CA ASP A 255 3.53 20.54 0.45
C ASP A 255 4.78 20.91 -0.39
N LYS A 256 4.99 20.23 -1.53
CA LYS A 256 6.12 20.54 -2.45
C LYS A 256 6.04 21.91 -3.11
N GLN A 257 4.88 22.52 -3.20
CA GLN A 257 4.75 23.90 -3.70
C GLN A 257 5.33 24.93 -2.73
N ASP A 258 5.49 24.56 -1.44
CA ASP A 258 5.93 25.45 -0.37
C ASP A 258 7.29 25.06 0.27
N PHE A 259 7.82 23.84 0.05
CA PHE A 259 9.02 23.33 0.75
C PHE A 259 10.08 22.72 -0.18
N ASN A 260 11.35 22.99 0.16
CA ASN A 260 12.53 22.43 -0.48
C ASN A 260 12.65 20.91 -0.16
N GLU A 261 12.74 20.05 -1.17
CA GLU A 261 12.64 18.55 -1.09
C GLU A 261 13.55 17.89 -0.04
N ASN A 262 14.63 18.55 0.37
CA ASN A 262 15.58 18.00 1.34
C ASN A 262 15.09 18.03 2.81
N VAL A 263 14.02 18.75 3.10
CA VAL A 263 13.51 18.92 4.48
C VAL A 263 12.63 17.74 4.88
N THR A 264 11.89 17.15 3.95
CA THR A 264 10.85 16.15 4.25
C THR A 264 11.42 14.86 4.88
N ILE A 265 12.55 14.36 4.41
CA ILE A 265 13.16 13.12 4.94
C ILE A 265 13.89 13.36 6.27
N HIS A 266 14.53 14.53 6.43
CA HIS A 266 15.20 14.91 7.69
C HIS A 266 14.21 15.21 8.82
N VAL A 267 13.05 15.80 8.52
CA VAL A 267 11.98 16.05 9.49
C VAL A 267 11.31 14.74 9.91
N MET A 268 11.17 13.75 9.01
CA MET A 268 10.67 12.42 9.37
C MET A 268 11.56 11.69 10.39
N MET A 269 12.83 12.03 10.48
CA MET A 269 13.76 11.41 11.45
C MET A 269 13.96 12.23 12.73
N GLY A 270 13.45 13.47 12.80
CA GLY A 270 13.95 14.43 13.76
C GLY A 270 13.06 14.80 14.95
N ASN A 271 11.75 14.87 14.85
CA ASN A 271 10.96 15.39 15.98
C ASN A 271 9.50 14.93 15.92
N VAL A 272 9.15 13.93 16.69
CA VAL A 272 7.75 13.50 16.87
C VAL A 272 7.19 13.86 18.25
N CYS A 273 8.01 14.32 19.17
CA CYS A 273 7.54 15.00 20.39
C CYS A 273 8.05 16.45 20.34
N GLN A 274 7.17 17.41 20.15
CA GLN A 274 7.52 18.84 20.25
C GLN A 274 8.00 19.15 21.67
N ASN A 275 9.26 19.39 21.83
CA ASN A 275 10.06 19.94 22.90
C ASN A 275 11.14 18.99 23.42
N GLY A 276 12.19 18.92 22.70
CA GLY A 276 13.41 18.34 23.22
C GLY A 276 14.24 17.67 22.14
N THR A 277 15.43 18.13 21.99
CA THR A 277 16.54 17.45 21.36
C THR A 277 16.64 16.04 21.94
N PHE A 278 15.95 15.08 21.36
CA PHE A 278 16.17 13.67 21.67
C PHE A 278 16.85 13.02 20.47
N LEU A 279 18.13 12.85 20.58
CA LEU A 279 18.83 11.69 20.02
C LEU A 279 18.02 10.47 20.45
N MET A 280 17.50 9.67 19.48
CA MET A 280 16.81 8.42 19.78
C MET A 280 17.52 7.68 20.91
N PRO A 281 16.91 7.46 22.08
CA PRO A 281 17.42 6.40 22.93
C PRO A 281 17.13 5.13 22.15
N LEU A 282 18.19 4.47 21.73
CA LEU A 282 18.22 3.13 21.23
C LEU A 282 17.23 2.28 21.99
N CYS A 283 16.14 1.87 21.37
CA CYS A 283 15.26 0.89 21.95
C CYS A 283 16.09 -0.37 22.20
N GLN A 284 16.41 -0.65 23.45
CA GLN A 284 17.25 -1.79 23.85
C GLN A 284 16.63 -3.16 23.47
N CYS A 285 15.39 -3.16 22.98
CA CYS A 285 14.68 -4.37 22.52
C CYS A 285 14.67 -4.54 21.00
N CYS A 286 15.05 -3.53 20.23
CA CYS A 286 15.25 -3.65 18.80
C CYS A 286 16.72 -3.61 18.52
N ASN A 287 17.29 -4.76 18.18
CA ASN A 287 18.67 -4.83 17.75
C ASN A 287 18.82 -3.90 16.54
N LEU A 288 19.36 -2.68 16.78
CA LEU A 288 19.56 -1.66 15.75
C LEU A 288 20.32 -2.20 14.54
N TYR A 289 21.05 -3.28 14.74
CA TYR A 289 21.75 -3.99 13.69
C TYR A 289 20.76 -4.66 12.72
N GLU A 290 19.63 -5.17 13.19
CA GLU A 290 18.58 -5.72 12.31
C GLU A 290 17.74 -4.62 11.66
N ILE A 291 17.44 -3.54 12.37
CA ILE A 291 16.78 -2.36 11.78
C ILE A 291 17.79 -1.63 10.87
N TRP A 292 19.07 -1.50 11.25
CA TRP A 292 20.11 -0.96 10.40
C TRP A 292 20.45 -1.87 9.23
N MET A 293 20.39 -3.19 9.38
CA MET A 293 20.52 -4.13 8.26
C MET A 293 19.26 -4.14 7.40
N LEU A 294 18.08 -3.99 7.97
CA LEU A 294 16.84 -3.69 7.21
C LEU A 294 16.94 -2.29 6.56
N PHE A 295 17.45 -1.29 7.26
CA PHE A 295 17.76 0.04 6.72
C PHE A 295 18.96 0.02 5.76
N LEU A 296 20.03 -0.70 6.02
CA LEU A 296 21.17 -0.87 5.10
C LEU A 296 20.85 -1.78 3.91
N ILE A 297 19.90 -2.68 4.04
CA ILE A 297 19.46 -3.55 2.95
C ILE A 297 18.23 -2.97 2.24
N ILE A 298 17.36 -2.25 2.93
CA ILE A 298 16.12 -1.71 2.38
C ILE A 298 16.21 -0.22 2.04
N ILE A 299 16.87 0.61 2.84
CA ILE A 299 16.94 2.06 2.65
C ILE A 299 18.03 2.54 1.69
N PRO A 300 19.21 1.98 1.55
CA PRO A 300 20.06 2.29 0.39
C PRO A 300 19.41 1.90 -0.92
N ILE A 301 18.59 0.85 -0.89
CA ILE A 301 17.74 0.47 -2.03
C ILE A 301 16.61 1.48 -2.22
N ILE A 302 16.04 2.05 -1.17
CA ILE A 302 15.05 3.14 -1.23
C ILE A 302 15.70 4.43 -1.73
N CYS A 303 16.83 4.87 -1.17
CA CYS A 303 17.52 6.10 -1.61
C CYS A 303 18.11 6.02 -3.02
N MET A 304 18.71 4.89 -3.39
CA MET A 304 19.24 4.73 -4.75
C MET A 304 18.15 4.49 -5.81
N SER A 305 16.98 3.95 -5.43
CA SER A 305 15.88 3.75 -6.35
C SER A 305 14.97 4.98 -6.48
N MET A 306 14.96 5.87 -5.51
CA MET A 306 14.34 7.19 -5.62
C MET A 306 14.96 8.03 -6.76
N LEU A 307 16.19 7.73 -7.13
CA LEU A 307 16.89 8.44 -8.20
C LEU A 307 16.68 7.83 -9.60
N LYS A 308 16.16 6.57 -9.73
CA LYS A 308 16.07 5.88 -11.04
C LYS A 308 14.86 4.94 -11.21
N GLY A 309 13.83 5.03 -10.39
CA GLY A 309 12.69 4.10 -10.46
C GLY A 309 11.69 4.39 -11.59
N LEU A 310 11.02 3.35 -12.09
CA LEU A 310 9.84 3.48 -12.94
C LEU A 310 8.73 4.18 -12.14
N PRO A 311 8.24 5.35 -12.56
CA PRO A 311 7.19 6.04 -11.84
C PRO A 311 5.87 5.28 -11.93
N VAL A 312 5.11 5.31 -10.85
CA VAL A 312 3.74 4.82 -10.77
C VAL A 312 2.80 6.00 -10.93
N LEU A 313 1.89 5.93 -11.89
CA LEU A 313 0.80 6.88 -12.05
C LEU A 313 -0.44 6.34 -11.35
N MET A 314 -1.09 7.18 -10.56
CA MET A 314 -2.41 6.92 -10.00
C MET A 314 -3.42 7.86 -10.65
N GLU A 315 -4.49 7.33 -11.20
CA GLU A 315 -5.67 8.11 -11.54
C GLU A 315 -6.52 8.23 -10.28
N THR A 316 -6.73 9.44 -9.82
CA THR A 316 -7.60 9.73 -8.68
C THR A 316 -8.96 10.23 -9.19
N ARG A 317 -9.95 10.19 -8.30
CA ARG A 317 -11.30 10.70 -8.45
C ARG A 317 -11.38 12.13 -9.02
N ARG A 318 -10.33 12.93 -8.85
CA ARG A 318 -10.26 14.32 -9.28
C ARG A 318 -9.54 14.51 -10.63
N ASN A 319 -9.31 13.45 -11.41
CA ASN A 319 -8.49 13.48 -12.63
C ASN A 319 -7.09 14.11 -12.42
N VAL A 320 -6.52 13.93 -11.24
CA VAL A 320 -5.16 14.36 -10.95
C VAL A 320 -4.23 13.19 -11.26
N GLU A 321 -3.44 13.29 -12.31
CA GLU A 321 -2.33 12.38 -12.53
C GLU A 321 -1.30 12.56 -11.42
N ILE A 322 -1.30 11.64 -10.45
CA ILE A 322 -0.27 11.62 -9.44
C ILE A 322 0.91 10.86 -10.03
N GLN A 323 1.88 11.61 -10.48
CA GLN A 323 3.17 11.04 -10.78
C GLN A 323 3.89 10.84 -9.45
N SER A 324 4.01 9.60 -8.96
CA SER A 324 5.06 9.28 -8.01
C SER A 324 6.38 9.37 -8.79
N GLY A 325 6.70 10.59 -9.21
CA GLY A 325 7.90 10.91 -9.93
C GLY A 325 9.04 10.92 -8.92
N PHE A 326 9.88 9.95 -9.01
CA PHE A 326 11.23 10.08 -8.53
C PHE A 326 12.05 10.62 -9.71
N ASN A 327 12.48 11.84 -9.61
CA ASN A 327 13.69 12.30 -10.31
C ASN A 327 14.89 11.75 -9.59
#